data_8e020677c9bf64d9112b33c44161b9ab
#
_entry.id   8e020677c9bf64d9112b33c44161b9ab
#
_cell.length_a   1.000
_cell.length_b   1.000
_cell.length_c   1.000
_cell.angle_alpha   90.00
_cell.angle_beta   90.00
_cell.angle_gamma   90.00
#
_symmetry.space_group_name_H-M   'P 1'
#
loop_
_entity.id
_entity.type
_entity.pdbx_description
1 polymer ?
#
loop_
_entity_poly.entity_id
_entity_poly.type
_entity_poly.pdbx_seq_one_letter_code
_entity_poly.pdbx_strand_id
1 'polypeptide(L)'
;MMSLKNFQNAHKGETCYVFGDGPSIKHFDLSRFDDYIGISCGNQIFHKDFNKLNVKYYTVPEPWLFCNKIFQRHKFLQDFKPLTNHLKNKMIINKQIDFFINLSNFGSCHGSNIYFIHRYLTKFSSVFSKFKNIDPFQGSFYSSLSLAYFMGFSKIYVIGHDAWSIRKTSSQRWYEFGEGVTSKSQSFKKDKYIEQLEKEIDISSIIIDKNSMNFKSHTYKEFTGLKPSFQENNELTSLDNLKVFDTYPGYKVFK
;
A
#
# COMPACT_ATOMS: atom_id res chain seq x y z
N MET A 1 18.19 16.30 -8.04
CA MET A 1 17.03 15.37 -8.09
C MET A 1 17.59 14.02 -8.47
N MET A 2 17.53 13.02 -7.60
CA MET A 2 17.99 11.66 -7.96
C MET A 2 17.10 11.09 -9.07
N SER A 3 17.73 10.44 -10.03
CA SER A 3 17.05 9.95 -11.24
C SER A 3 16.28 8.67 -10.92
N LEU A 4 15.00 8.61 -11.26
CA LEU A 4 14.19 7.37 -11.20
C LEU A 4 14.79 6.23 -12.04
N LYS A 5 15.70 6.54 -12.97
CA LYS A 5 16.41 5.53 -13.79
C LYS A 5 17.18 4.50 -12.95
N ASN A 6 17.65 4.89 -11.76
CA ASN A 6 18.42 3.98 -10.89
C ASN A 6 17.56 2.84 -10.34
N PHE A 7 16.24 2.99 -10.33
CA PHE A 7 15.31 1.97 -9.88
C PHE A 7 14.82 1.06 -11.00
N GLN A 8 15.00 1.45 -12.25
CA GLN A 8 14.56 0.65 -13.38
C GLN A 8 15.35 -0.66 -13.45
N ASN A 9 14.64 -1.78 -13.35
CA ASN A 9 15.21 -3.14 -13.32
C ASN A 9 16.25 -3.38 -12.19
N ALA A 10 16.22 -2.57 -11.13
CA ALA A 10 17.13 -2.73 -9.98
C ALA A 10 16.96 -4.08 -9.26
N HIS A 11 15.79 -4.71 -9.40
CA HIS A 11 15.41 -5.99 -8.80
C HIS A 11 14.99 -7.02 -9.85
N LYS A 12 15.69 -7.04 -10.99
CA LYS A 12 15.35 -7.92 -12.10
C LYS A 12 15.38 -9.39 -11.70
N GLY A 13 14.21 -10.03 -11.81
CA GLY A 13 14.03 -11.46 -11.49
C GLY A 13 13.79 -11.79 -10.02
N GLU A 14 13.87 -10.81 -9.12
CA GLU A 14 13.63 -11.02 -7.69
C GLU A 14 12.14 -11.12 -7.37
N THR A 15 11.85 -11.56 -6.13
CA THR A 15 10.52 -11.61 -5.52
C THR A 15 10.33 -10.42 -4.58
N CYS A 16 9.12 -9.86 -4.51
CA CYS A 16 8.78 -8.86 -3.49
C CYS A 16 7.41 -9.08 -2.84
N TYR A 17 7.21 -8.41 -1.70
CA TYR A 17 5.92 -8.20 -1.08
C TYR A 17 5.35 -6.84 -1.44
N VAL A 18 4.03 -6.78 -1.63
CA VAL A 18 3.27 -5.52 -1.74
C VAL A 18 2.25 -5.47 -0.61
N PHE A 19 2.49 -4.58 0.36
CA PHE A 19 1.68 -4.44 1.56
C PHE A 19 0.66 -3.31 1.43
N GLY A 20 -0.58 -3.60 1.80
CA GLY A 20 -1.70 -2.64 1.85
C GLY A 20 -2.34 -2.56 3.23
N ASP A 21 -3.43 -1.79 3.33
CA ASP A 21 -4.13 -1.46 4.58
C ASP A 21 -5.39 -2.30 4.85
N GLY A 22 -5.60 -3.39 4.11
CA GLY A 22 -6.83 -4.17 4.22
C GLY A 22 -7.01 -4.88 5.56
N PRO A 23 -8.26 -5.26 5.91
CA PRO A 23 -8.56 -5.86 7.20
C PRO A 23 -7.95 -7.25 7.40
N SER A 24 -7.54 -7.97 6.35
CA SER A 24 -6.82 -9.25 6.51
C SER A 24 -5.52 -9.12 7.31
N ILE A 25 -4.91 -7.94 7.34
CA ILE A 25 -3.73 -7.64 8.17
C ILE A 25 -3.98 -7.96 9.65
N LYS A 26 -5.21 -7.81 10.13
CA LYS A 26 -5.60 -8.13 11.52
C LYS A 26 -5.46 -9.62 11.88
N HIS A 27 -5.34 -10.47 10.88
CA HIS A 27 -5.27 -11.92 11.05
C HIS A 27 -3.88 -12.49 10.84
N PHE A 28 -2.90 -11.65 10.45
CA PHE A 28 -1.56 -12.08 10.07
C PHE A 28 -0.52 -11.61 11.08
N ASP A 29 0.39 -12.50 11.44
CA ASP A 29 1.67 -12.11 12.01
C ASP A 29 2.56 -11.61 10.87
N LEU A 30 2.68 -10.29 10.75
CA LEU A 30 3.42 -9.67 9.66
C LEU A 30 4.91 -9.96 9.72
N SER A 31 5.46 -10.32 10.88
CA SER A 31 6.88 -10.67 11.00
C SER A 31 7.30 -11.91 10.19
N ARG A 32 6.34 -12.61 9.60
CA ARG A 32 6.56 -13.74 8.70
C ARG A 32 6.81 -13.37 7.24
N PHE A 33 6.82 -12.07 6.96
CA PHE A 33 7.00 -11.54 5.61
C PHE A 33 8.23 -10.63 5.54
N ASP A 34 9.37 -11.09 6.08
CA ASP A 34 10.64 -10.35 6.15
C ASP A 34 11.71 -10.86 5.18
N ASP A 35 11.48 -12.01 4.55
CA ASP A 35 12.42 -12.70 3.66
C ASP A 35 12.58 -12.08 2.27
N TYR A 36 11.59 -11.30 1.80
CA TYR A 36 11.69 -10.55 0.55
C TYR A 36 11.58 -9.04 0.77
N ILE A 37 12.05 -8.28 -0.22
CA ILE A 37 11.89 -6.82 -0.24
C ILE A 37 10.40 -6.46 -0.23
N GLY A 38 10.02 -5.51 0.64
CA GLY A 38 8.68 -4.98 0.74
C GLY A 38 8.51 -3.64 0.02
N ILE A 39 7.40 -3.50 -0.69
CA ILE A 39 6.83 -2.23 -1.15
C ILE A 39 5.55 -2.01 -0.36
N SER A 40 5.42 -0.87 0.33
CA SER A 40 4.28 -0.59 1.19
C SER A 40 3.57 0.70 0.81
N CYS A 41 2.40 0.93 1.38
CA CYS A 41 1.60 2.13 1.14
C CYS A 41 0.61 2.41 2.28
N GLY A 42 -0.15 3.50 2.17
CA GLY A 42 -1.24 3.85 3.09
C GLY A 42 -0.76 4.16 4.51
N ASN A 43 -1.36 3.51 5.50
CA ASN A 43 -1.00 3.68 6.91
C ASN A 43 -0.19 2.51 7.48
N GLN A 44 0.34 1.63 6.64
CA GLN A 44 1.08 0.45 7.07
C GLN A 44 2.33 0.80 7.90
N ILE A 45 2.95 1.97 7.65
CA ILE A 45 4.10 2.49 8.40
C ILE A 45 3.83 2.70 9.91
N PHE A 46 2.57 2.68 10.33
CA PHE A 46 2.14 2.82 11.72
C PHE A 46 1.87 1.48 12.41
N HIS A 47 1.94 0.37 11.69
CA HIS A 47 1.74 -0.96 12.25
C HIS A 47 2.91 -1.31 13.20
N LYS A 48 2.60 -1.98 14.33
CA LYS A 48 3.60 -2.37 15.35
C LYS A 48 4.78 -3.18 14.79
N ASP A 49 4.50 -4.03 13.81
CA ASP A 49 5.48 -4.92 13.20
C ASP A 49 6.16 -4.33 11.96
N PHE A 50 5.84 -3.08 11.59
CA PHE A 50 6.40 -2.47 10.38
C PHE A 50 7.93 -2.51 10.32
N ASN A 51 8.59 -2.25 11.44
CA ASN A 51 10.06 -2.27 11.52
C ASN A 51 10.69 -3.68 11.43
N LYS A 52 9.87 -4.74 11.53
CA LYS A 52 10.31 -6.12 11.33
C LYS A 52 10.26 -6.53 9.85
N LEU A 53 9.50 -5.78 9.04
CA LEU A 53 9.38 -6.02 7.61
C LEU A 53 10.61 -5.45 6.87
N ASN A 54 11.04 -6.14 5.83
CA ASN A 54 12.10 -5.65 4.95
C ASN A 54 11.58 -4.63 3.93
N VAL A 55 10.82 -3.60 4.40
CA VAL A 55 10.28 -2.56 3.54
C VAL A 55 11.40 -1.62 3.10
N LYS A 56 11.64 -1.57 1.80
CA LYS A 56 12.61 -0.66 1.16
C LYS A 56 11.93 0.48 0.41
N TYR A 57 10.69 0.28 -0.03
CA TYR A 57 9.97 1.20 -0.89
C TYR A 57 8.58 1.49 -0.35
N TYR A 58 8.15 2.75 -0.50
CA TYR A 58 6.86 3.19 -0.03
C TYR A 58 6.18 4.10 -1.04
N THR A 59 4.93 3.82 -1.39
CA THR A 59 4.18 4.62 -2.37
C THR A 59 3.14 5.52 -1.69
N VAL A 60 3.11 6.79 -2.07
CA VAL A 60 2.11 7.78 -1.65
C VAL A 60 1.55 8.45 -2.91
N PRO A 61 0.62 7.79 -3.62
CA PRO A 61 0.12 8.25 -4.92
C PRO A 61 -0.87 9.40 -4.82
N GLU A 62 -1.38 9.71 -3.64
CA GLU A 62 -2.43 10.70 -3.42
C GLU A 62 -1.94 12.09 -3.84
N PRO A 63 -2.65 12.74 -4.80
CA PRO A 63 -2.29 14.08 -5.22
C PRO A 63 -2.57 15.09 -4.10
N TRP A 64 -1.68 16.08 -3.99
CA TRP A 64 -1.83 17.22 -3.07
C TRP A 64 -1.85 16.88 -1.57
N LEU A 65 -1.58 15.62 -1.19
CA LEU A 65 -1.71 15.11 0.19
C LEU A 65 -0.93 15.95 1.22
N PHE A 66 0.23 16.47 0.87
CA PHE A 66 1.09 17.25 1.75
C PHE A 66 1.06 18.77 1.49
N CYS A 67 0.16 19.24 0.62
CA CYS A 67 0.10 20.65 0.22
C CYS A 67 -0.77 21.47 1.16
N ASN A 68 -0.17 22.08 2.18
CA ASN A 68 -0.87 22.88 3.19
C ASN A 68 -1.74 24.02 2.62
N LYS A 69 -1.36 24.63 1.49
CA LYS A 69 -2.12 25.74 0.88
C LYS A 69 -3.47 25.28 0.34
N ILE A 70 -3.59 24.04 -0.10
CA ILE A 70 -4.87 23.47 -0.58
C ILE A 70 -5.75 23.10 0.61
N PHE A 71 -5.17 22.55 1.69
CA PHE A 71 -5.89 22.24 2.91
C PHE A 71 -6.59 23.44 3.55
N GLN A 72 -6.01 24.63 3.44
CA GLN A 72 -6.61 25.85 3.97
C GLN A 72 -7.91 26.27 3.24
N ARG A 73 -8.10 25.85 2.00
CA ARG A 73 -9.27 26.24 1.18
C ARG A 73 -10.45 25.28 1.24
N HIS A 74 -10.23 24.04 1.65
CA HIS A 74 -11.24 22.99 1.67
C HIS A 74 -11.34 22.35 3.04
N LYS A 75 -12.47 22.55 3.73
CA LYS A 75 -12.72 22.00 5.08
C LYS A 75 -12.45 20.49 5.16
N PHE A 76 -12.89 19.73 4.16
CA PHE A 76 -12.66 18.29 4.06
C PHE A 76 -11.16 17.92 4.12
N LEU A 77 -10.29 18.73 3.53
CA LEU A 77 -8.85 18.49 3.53
C LEU A 77 -8.17 18.92 4.85
N GLN A 78 -8.81 19.79 5.63
CA GLN A 78 -8.29 20.16 6.96
C GLN A 78 -8.33 18.98 7.93
N ASP A 79 -9.33 18.11 7.81
CA ASP A 79 -9.50 16.93 8.64
C ASP A 79 -8.38 15.88 8.38
N PHE A 80 -7.76 15.92 7.19
CA PHE A 80 -6.58 15.09 6.87
C PHE A 80 -5.26 15.59 7.45
N LYS A 81 -5.19 16.84 7.88
CA LYS A 81 -3.93 17.48 8.26
C LYS A 81 -3.19 16.75 9.40
N PRO A 82 -3.84 16.28 10.48
CA PRO A 82 -3.15 15.53 11.52
C PRO A 82 -2.50 14.26 10.97
N LEU A 83 -3.24 13.47 10.19
CA LEU A 83 -2.77 12.23 9.61
C LEU A 83 -1.62 12.46 8.62
N THR A 84 -1.74 13.47 7.74
CA THR A 84 -0.70 13.79 6.76
C THR A 84 0.58 14.30 7.40
N ASN A 85 0.49 15.12 8.45
CA ASN A 85 1.65 15.55 9.21
C ASN A 85 2.33 14.37 9.92
N HIS A 86 1.53 13.45 10.48
CA HIS A 86 2.05 12.26 11.14
C HIS A 86 2.78 11.36 10.16
N LEU A 87 2.21 11.11 8.98
CA LEU A 87 2.86 10.36 7.89
C LEU A 87 4.16 11.04 7.44
N LYS A 88 4.14 12.37 7.24
CA LYS A 88 5.32 13.13 6.85
C LYS A 88 6.46 13.00 7.87
N ASN A 89 6.15 13.05 9.17
CA ASN A 89 7.14 12.82 10.23
C ASN A 89 7.73 11.40 10.14
N LYS A 90 6.91 10.38 9.88
CA LYS A 90 7.39 9.00 9.67
C LYS A 90 8.32 8.89 8.46
N MET A 91 8.02 9.59 7.37
CA MET A 91 8.89 9.62 6.18
C MET A 91 10.27 10.23 6.48
N ILE A 92 10.31 11.29 7.28
CA ILE A 92 11.55 11.97 7.65
C ILE A 92 12.43 11.08 8.54
N ILE A 93 11.82 10.31 9.45
CA ILE A 93 12.53 9.44 10.40
C ILE A 93 13.06 8.18 9.71
N ASN A 94 12.28 7.59 8.78
CA ASN A 94 12.62 6.33 8.11
C ASN A 94 13.48 6.56 6.86
N LYS A 95 14.70 7.05 7.05
CA LYS A 95 15.64 7.39 5.96
C LYS A 95 16.11 6.18 5.13
N GLN A 96 15.95 4.97 5.65
CA GLN A 96 16.29 3.71 4.97
C GLN A 96 15.23 3.27 3.95
N ILE A 97 14.09 3.95 3.91
CA ILE A 97 12.98 3.68 2.99
C ILE A 97 12.94 4.76 1.92
N ASP A 98 12.85 4.36 0.66
CA ASP A 98 12.66 5.26 -0.46
C ASP A 98 11.15 5.51 -0.69
N PHE A 99 10.73 6.76 -0.57
CA PHE A 99 9.34 7.18 -0.71
C PHE A 99 9.04 7.71 -2.10
N PHE A 100 8.13 7.05 -2.80
CA PHE A 100 7.64 7.45 -4.13
C PHE A 100 6.32 8.19 -3.97
N ILE A 101 6.35 9.50 -4.07
CA ILE A 101 5.20 10.37 -3.81
C ILE A 101 4.73 11.09 -5.07
N ASN A 102 3.45 11.39 -5.15
CA ASN A 102 2.87 12.10 -6.29
C ASN A 102 3.54 13.46 -6.49
N LEU A 103 3.92 13.79 -7.72
CA LEU A 103 4.63 15.02 -8.10
C LEU A 103 3.89 16.30 -7.66
N SER A 104 2.57 16.27 -7.52
CA SER A 104 1.80 17.42 -7.02
C SER A 104 2.17 17.84 -5.60
N ASN A 105 2.87 16.98 -4.85
CA ASN A 105 3.42 17.27 -3.51
C ASN A 105 4.84 17.87 -3.56
N PHE A 106 5.38 18.15 -4.75
CA PHE A 106 6.68 18.80 -4.90
C PHE A 106 6.68 20.15 -4.19
N GLY A 107 7.75 20.43 -3.45
CA GLY A 107 7.83 21.64 -2.60
C GLY A 107 7.19 21.49 -1.21
N SER A 108 6.39 20.45 -0.98
CA SER A 108 5.75 20.19 0.33
C SER A 108 6.49 19.11 1.14
N CYS A 109 7.30 18.29 0.50
CA CYS A 109 8.13 17.26 1.12
C CYS A 109 9.56 17.36 0.61
N HIS A 110 10.53 17.16 1.50
CA HIS A 110 11.95 17.20 1.18
C HIS A 110 12.68 16.06 1.90
N GLY A 111 13.63 15.44 1.24
CA GLY A 111 14.45 14.37 1.79
C GLY A 111 15.30 13.71 0.69
N SER A 112 16.44 13.14 1.06
CA SER A 112 17.30 12.40 0.13
C SER A 112 16.68 11.09 -0.35
N ASN A 113 15.67 10.61 0.38
CA ASN A 113 14.93 9.37 0.12
C ASN A 113 13.50 9.63 -0.41
N ILE A 114 13.23 10.86 -0.93
CA ILE A 114 11.94 11.23 -1.49
C ILE A 114 12.06 11.38 -3.00
N TYR A 115 11.27 10.61 -3.73
CA TYR A 115 11.22 10.58 -5.18
C TYR A 115 9.82 10.99 -5.65
N PHE A 116 9.78 11.96 -6.56
CA PHE A 116 8.51 12.44 -7.11
C PHE A 116 8.16 11.67 -8.36
N ILE A 117 6.97 11.05 -8.33
CA ILE A 117 6.43 10.31 -9.46
C ILE A 117 5.25 11.08 -10.06
N HIS A 118 5.21 11.14 -11.39
CA HIS A 118 4.10 11.70 -12.10
C HIS A 118 3.16 10.59 -12.59
N ARG A 119 1.89 10.92 -12.74
CA ARG A 119 0.82 10.07 -13.31
C ARG A 119 1.25 9.33 -14.58
N TYR A 120 2.21 9.88 -15.29
CA TYR A 120 2.78 9.32 -16.50
C TYR A 120 4.26 8.96 -16.30
N LEU A 121 4.54 7.87 -15.62
CA LEU A 121 5.85 7.19 -15.77
C LEU A 121 6.08 6.73 -17.23
N THR A 122 5.09 6.91 -18.08
CA THR A 122 5.01 6.49 -19.48
C THR A 122 6.11 7.03 -20.39
N LYS A 123 6.79 8.12 -20.00
CA LYS A 123 7.97 8.59 -20.75
C LYS A 123 9.23 7.73 -20.51
N PHE A 124 9.20 6.83 -19.53
CA PHE A 124 10.37 6.08 -19.10
C PHE A 124 10.42 4.62 -19.58
N SER A 125 9.32 4.08 -20.10
CA SER A 125 9.37 2.76 -20.70
C SER A 125 8.32 2.58 -21.79
N SER A 126 8.73 1.93 -22.88
CA SER A 126 7.84 1.40 -23.93
C SER A 126 6.76 0.46 -23.37
N VAL A 127 6.98 -0.06 -22.18
CA VAL A 127 6.08 -0.96 -21.46
C VAL A 127 4.83 -0.27 -20.99
N PHE A 128 4.94 0.91 -20.36
CA PHE A 128 3.75 1.67 -19.93
C PHE A 128 2.97 2.27 -21.12
N SER A 129 3.57 2.36 -22.31
CA SER A 129 2.83 2.74 -23.53
C SER A 129 1.76 1.70 -23.91
N LYS A 130 1.91 0.45 -23.49
CA LYS A 130 0.90 -0.59 -23.67
C LYS A 130 -0.34 -0.36 -22.79
N PHE A 131 -0.23 0.42 -21.72
CA PHE A 131 -1.29 0.72 -20.77
C PHE A 131 -1.96 2.07 -21.04
N LYS A 132 -2.11 2.47 -22.31
CA LYS A 132 -2.59 3.80 -22.76
C LYS A 132 -3.87 4.30 -22.08
N ASN A 133 -4.69 3.42 -21.54
CA ASN A 133 -6.01 3.74 -20.98
C ASN A 133 -6.10 3.51 -19.46
N ILE A 134 -5.00 3.18 -18.77
CA ILE A 134 -5.01 2.88 -17.35
C ILE A 134 -4.04 3.83 -16.66
N ASP A 135 -4.54 4.54 -15.67
CA ASP A 135 -3.70 5.33 -14.78
C ASP A 135 -3.05 4.40 -13.75
N PRO A 136 -1.76 4.04 -13.89
CA PRO A 136 -1.09 3.15 -12.95
C PRO A 136 -1.00 3.72 -11.54
N PHE A 137 -1.43 4.97 -11.34
CA PHE A 137 -1.46 5.64 -10.06
C PHE A 137 -2.90 5.92 -9.56
N GLN A 138 -3.89 5.19 -10.03
CA GLN A 138 -5.24 5.18 -9.47
C GLN A 138 -5.27 4.43 -8.12
N GLY A 139 -4.67 5.03 -7.10
CA GLY A 139 -4.61 4.47 -5.74
C GLY A 139 -3.35 3.68 -5.45
N SER A 140 -3.19 3.38 -4.18
CA SER A 140 -1.95 2.85 -3.61
C SER A 140 -1.59 1.46 -4.15
N PHE A 141 -2.60 0.61 -4.40
CA PHE A 141 -2.39 -0.74 -4.92
C PHE A 141 -1.73 -0.73 -6.31
N TYR A 142 -2.33 0.01 -7.25
CA TYR A 142 -1.78 0.09 -8.62
C TYR A 142 -0.42 0.76 -8.65
N SER A 143 -0.21 1.77 -7.81
CA SER A 143 1.09 2.42 -7.69
C SER A 143 2.17 1.47 -7.23
N SER A 144 1.88 0.64 -6.23
CA SER A 144 2.84 -0.33 -5.70
C SER A 144 3.14 -1.44 -6.70
N LEU A 145 2.13 -1.97 -7.40
CA LEU A 145 2.33 -2.95 -8.47
C LEU A 145 3.11 -2.37 -9.65
N SER A 146 2.80 -1.12 -10.05
CA SER A 146 3.51 -0.43 -11.14
C SER A 146 4.97 -0.20 -10.79
N LEU A 147 5.25 0.17 -9.52
CA LEU A 147 6.60 0.35 -9.04
C LEU A 147 7.37 -0.98 -9.01
N ALA A 148 6.76 -2.05 -8.52
CA ALA A 148 7.36 -3.39 -8.53
C ALA A 148 7.73 -3.83 -9.96
N TYR A 149 6.81 -3.64 -10.89
CA TYR A 149 7.06 -3.94 -12.31
C TYR A 149 8.19 -3.11 -12.90
N PHE A 150 8.19 -1.79 -12.65
CA PHE A 150 9.25 -0.88 -13.10
C PHE A 150 10.63 -1.29 -12.57
N MET A 151 10.68 -1.77 -11.33
CA MET A 151 11.91 -2.25 -10.70
C MET A 151 12.35 -3.62 -11.19
N GLY A 152 11.53 -4.33 -11.98
CA GLY A 152 11.88 -5.61 -12.60
C GLY A 152 11.63 -6.84 -11.72
N PHE A 153 10.86 -6.72 -10.65
CA PHE A 153 10.44 -7.89 -9.88
C PHE A 153 9.65 -8.84 -10.77
N SER A 154 9.97 -10.13 -10.71
CA SER A 154 9.32 -11.19 -11.50
C SER A 154 8.19 -11.90 -10.76
N LYS A 155 8.15 -11.78 -9.44
CA LYS A 155 7.13 -12.39 -8.59
C LYS A 155 6.70 -11.41 -7.50
N ILE A 156 5.39 -11.29 -7.29
CA ILE A 156 4.79 -10.38 -6.33
C ILE A 156 3.79 -11.13 -5.45
N TYR A 157 3.98 -11.05 -4.14
CA TYR A 157 2.98 -11.47 -3.16
C TYR A 157 2.27 -10.24 -2.60
N VAL A 158 0.95 -10.20 -2.79
CA VAL A 158 0.09 -9.10 -2.34
C VAL A 158 -0.52 -9.43 -0.99
N ILE A 159 -0.39 -8.54 -0.01
CA ILE A 159 -0.83 -8.71 1.37
C ILE A 159 -1.65 -7.50 1.80
N GLY A 160 -2.86 -7.70 2.34
CA GLY A 160 -3.67 -6.60 2.87
C GLY A 160 -4.24 -5.63 1.83
N HIS A 161 -4.47 -6.07 0.60
CA HIS A 161 -5.15 -5.28 -0.43
C HIS A 161 -6.62 -5.69 -0.66
N ASP A 162 -7.23 -6.28 0.34
CA ASP A 162 -8.60 -6.80 0.34
C ASP A 162 -9.68 -5.70 0.38
N ALA A 163 -9.39 -4.53 0.94
CA ALA A 163 -10.36 -3.42 0.98
C ALA A 163 -10.77 -2.86 -0.40
N TRP A 164 -10.05 -3.20 -1.44
CA TRP A 164 -10.33 -2.70 -2.80
C TRP A 164 -11.65 -3.23 -3.39
N SER A 165 -12.11 -4.40 -2.99
CA SER A 165 -13.28 -5.05 -3.58
C SER A 165 -14.62 -4.68 -2.93
N ILE A 166 -14.64 -3.95 -1.80
CA ILE A 166 -15.84 -3.80 -0.99
C ILE A 166 -16.16 -2.34 -0.69
N ARG A 167 -17.01 -1.76 -1.52
CA ARG A 167 -17.44 -0.35 -1.39
C ARG A 167 -18.48 -0.08 -0.30
N LYS A 168 -18.96 -1.06 0.50
CA LYS A 168 -20.19 -0.89 1.29
C LYS A 168 -20.18 -1.39 2.75
N THR A 169 -19.07 -1.78 3.33
CA THR A 169 -19.06 -2.32 4.69
C THR A 169 -18.29 -1.46 5.69
N SER A 170 -18.58 -1.66 6.96
CA SER A 170 -18.28 -0.76 8.06
C SER A 170 -16.82 -0.71 8.49
N SER A 171 -16.00 -1.68 8.14
CA SER A 171 -14.57 -1.70 8.47
C SER A 171 -13.81 -2.20 7.25
N GLN A 172 -12.95 -1.37 6.68
CA GLN A 172 -12.24 -1.66 5.43
C GLN A 172 -10.73 -1.68 5.60
N ARG A 173 -10.22 -1.36 6.79
CA ARG A 173 -8.78 -1.23 7.05
C ARG A 173 -8.40 -1.84 8.39
N TRP A 174 -7.15 -2.26 8.52
CA TRP A 174 -6.64 -2.91 9.71
C TRP A 174 -6.69 -2.02 10.97
N TYR A 175 -6.63 -0.71 10.83
CA TYR A 175 -6.68 0.25 11.95
C TYR A 175 -8.10 0.70 12.33
N GLU A 176 -9.13 0.22 11.64
CA GLU A 176 -10.53 0.47 12.02
C GLU A 176 -10.99 -0.57 13.04
N PHE A 177 -11.97 -0.22 13.85
CA PHE A 177 -12.53 -1.12 14.89
C PHE A 177 -13.26 -2.31 14.27
N GLY A 178 -13.19 -3.47 14.93
CA GLY A 178 -13.87 -4.70 14.54
C GLY A 178 -13.11 -5.55 13.53
N GLU A 179 -13.64 -6.73 13.27
CA GLU A 179 -12.98 -7.75 12.43
C GLU A 179 -12.83 -7.32 10.97
N GLY A 180 -13.72 -6.45 10.52
CA GLY A 180 -13.73 -6.01 9.13
C GLY A 180 -14.31 -7.05 8.18
N VAL A 181 -14.13 -6.80 6.89
CA VAL A 181 -14.56 -7.73 5.84
C VAL A 181 -13.40 -8.60 5.44
N THR A 182 -13.47 -9.86 5.82
CA THR A 182 -12.47 -10.87 5.51
C THR A 182 -12.72 -11.51 4.13
N SER A 183 -11.81 -12.36 3.69
CA SER A 183 -11.81 -13.01 2.37
C SER A 183 -13.12 -13.72 1.96
N LYS A 184 -13.99 -14.08 2.92
CA LYS A 184 -15.29 -14.70 2.63
C LYS A 184 -16.23 -13.81 1.81
N SER A 185 -15.99 -12.51 1.77
CA SER A 185 -16.81 -11.52 1.05
C SER A 185 -16.06 -10.83 -0.09
N GLN A 186 -14.84 -11.24 -0.38
CA GLN A 186 -13.98 -10.59 -1.35
C GLN A 186 -14.18 -11.19 -2.75
N SER A 187 -14.79 -10.40 -3.63
CA SER A 187 -14.61 -10.57 -5.07
C SER A 187 -13.59 -9.55 -5.56
N PHE A 188 -12.35 -9.93 -5.65
CA PHE A 188 -11.35 -9.13 -6.34
C PHE A 188 -11.72 -9.10 -7.83
N LYS A 189 -12.22 -7.97 -8.31
CA LYS A 189 -12.42 -7.80 -9.74
C LYS A 189 -11.07 -7.59 -10.39
N LYS A 190 -10.60 -8.61 -11.09
CA LYS A 190 -9.49 -8.52 -12.00
C LYS A 190 -9.83 -7.52 -13.10
N ASP A 191 -9.13 -6.43 -13.16
CA ASP A 191 -9.26 -5.49 -14.26
C ASP A 191 -8.22 -5.76 -15.35
N LYS A 192 -8.38 -5.09 -16.48
CA LYS A 192 -7.48 -5.24 -17.65
C LYS A 192 -6.01 -4.93 -17.34
N TYR A 193 -5.74 -4.10 -16.33
CA TYR A 193 -4.37 -3.78 -15.94
C TYR A 193 -3.69 -4.97 -15.25
N ILE A 194 -4.38 -5.59 -14.29
CA ILE A 194 -3.87 -6.77 -13.58
C ILE A 194 -3.75 -7.94 -14.54
N GLU A 195 -4.77 -8.18 -15.40
CA GLU A 195 -4.72 -9.22 -16.43
C GLU A 195 -3.51 -9.09 -17.37
N GLN A 196 -3.10 -7.87 -17.62
CA GLN A 196 -1.96 -7.58 -18.48
C GLN A 196 -0.63 -7.75 -17.74
N LEU A 197 -0.55 -7.31 -16.47
CA LEU A 197 0.61 -7.54 -15.62
C LEU A 197 0.88 -9.03 -15.40
N GLU A 198 -0.14 -9.83 -15.15
CA GLU A 198 -0.01 -11.27 -14.92
C GLU A 198 0.55 -12.06 -16.11
N LYS A 199 0.54 -11.50 -17.31
CA LYS A 199 1.22 -12.10 -18.47
C LYS A 199 2.74 -11.96 -18.41
N GLU A 200 3.22 -11.02 -17.61
CA GLU A 200 4.64 -10.67 -17.54
C GLU A 200 5.23 -10.95 -16.15
N ILE A 201 4.40 -11.00 -15.10
CA ILE A 201 4.83 -11.19 -13.71
C ILE A 201 3.93 -12.23 -13.03
N ASP A 202 4.52 -13.07 -12.18
CA ASP A 202 3.77 -13.95 -11.29
C ASP A 202 3.22 -13.15 -10.09
N ILE A 203 1.92 -12.84 -10.09
CA ILE A 203 1.25 -12.11 -9.01
C ILE A 203 0.32 -13.06 -8.26
N SER A 204 0.44 -13.12 -6.93
CA SER A 204 -0.47 -13.89 -6.08
C SER A 204 -0.79 -13.14 -4.80
N SER A 205 -1.98 -13.38 -4.24
CA SER A 205 -2.44 -12.75 -3.00
C SER A 205 -2.33 -13.72 -1.83
N ILE A 206 -1.95 -13.20 -0.66
CA ILE A 206 -2.04 -13.95 0.61
C ILE A 206 -3.38 -13.60 1.27
N ILE A 207 -4.19 -14.62 1.51
CA ILE A 207 -5.56 -14.49 1.99
C ILE A 207 -5.82 -15.33 3.24
N ILE A 208 -6.90 -15.06 3.95
CA ILE A 208 -7.28 -15.82 5.15
C ILE A 208 -7.78 -17.21 4.75
N ASP A 209 -8.77 -17.26 3.85
CA ASP A 209 -9.42 -18.51 3.39
C ASP A 209 -9.56 -18.53 1.87
N LYS A 210 -9.45 -19.72 1.25
CA LYS A 210 -9.70 -19.94 -0.17
C LYS A 210 -11.21 -19.93 -0.51
N ASN A 211 -11.81 -18.76 -0.61
CA ASN A 211 -13.17 -18.65 -1.12
C ASN A 211 -13.22 -17.74 -2.34
N SER A 212 -13.45 -18.33 -3.51
CA SER A 212 -13.89 -17.69 -4.76
C SER A 212 -13.11 -16.44 -5.22
N MET A 213 -11.78 -16.48 -5.22
CA MET A 213 -11.01 -15.40 -5.84
C MET A 213 -10.66 -15.76 -7.30
N ASN A 214 -10.94 -14.82 -8.21
CA ASN A 214 -10.48 -14.88 -9.61
C ASN A 214 -8.98 -14.54 -9.76
N PHE A 215 -8.23 -14.60 -8.68
CA PHE A 215 -6.83 -14.21 -8.57
C PHE A 215 -6.03 -15.37 -7.98
N LYS A 216 -4.82 -15.63 -8.47
CA LYS A 216 -3.92 -16.62 -7.88
C LYS A 216 -3.69 -16.27 -6.41
N SER A 217 -3.95 -17.20 -5.51
CA SER A 217 -3.88 -16.93 -4.09
C SER A 217 -3.34 -18.11 -3.30
N HIS A 218 -2.71 -17.79 -2.17
CA HIS A 218 -2.31 -18.73 -1.14
C HIS A 218 -3.00 -18.34 0.16
N THR A 219 -3.46 -19.32 0.92
CA THR A 219 -3.89 -19.00 2.29
C THR A 219 -2.67 -18.66 3.15
N TYR A 220 -2.88 -17.82 4.17
CA TYR A 220 -1.84 -17.51 5.15
C TYR A 220 -1.21 -18.77 5.75
N LYS A 221 -2.06 -19.78 6.04
CA LYS A 221 -1.59 -21.08 6.56
C LYS A 221 -0.72 -21.85 5.55
N GLU A 222 -1.08 -21.88 4.28
CA GLU A 222 -0.27 -22.54 3.24
C GLU A 222 1.08 -21.86 3.06
N PHE A 223 1.09 -20.53 3.19
CA PHE A 223 2.28 -19.72 2.95
C PHE A 223 3.25 -19.74 4.14
N THR A 224 2.73 -19.59 5.37
CA THR A 224 3.55 -19.43 6.58
C THR A 224 3.60 -20.67 7.48
N GLY A 225 2.73 -21.64 7.25
CA GLY A 225 2.52 -22.79 8.17
C GLY A 225 1.65 -22.45 9.40
N LEU A 226 1.34 -21.18 9.64
CA LEU A 226 0.59 -20.72 10.81
C LEU A 226 -0.90 -20.53 10.51
N LYS A 227 -1.74 -20.73 11.52
CA LYS A 227 -3.16 -20.35 11.41
C LYS A 227 -3.32 -18.84 11.57
N PRO A 228 -4.20 -18.17 10.77
CA PRO A 228 -4.54 -16.79 11.01
C PRO A 228 -5.19 -16.61 12.38
N SER A 229 -4.86 -15.53 13.08
CA SER A 229 -5.41 -15.21 14.41
C SER A 229 -5.80 -13.74 14.45
N PHE A 230 -7.07 -13.47 14.78
CA PHE A 230 -7.57 -12.12 14.85
C PHE A 230 -6.92 -11.31 15.98
N GLN A 231 -6.56 -10.07 15.67
CA GLN A 231 -6.06 -9.06 16.60
C GLN A 231 -6.87 -7.78 16.39
N GLU A 232 -7.30 -7.12 17.49
CA GLU A 232 -7.99 -5.84 17.37
C GLU A 232 -7.00 -4.71 17.02
N ASN A 233 -7.50 -3.58 16.50
CA ASN A 233 -6.64 -2.48 16.01
C ASN A 233 -5.72 -1.89 17.11
N ASN A 234 -6.17 -1.87 18.36
CA ASN A 234 -5.36 -1.42 19.51
C ASN A 234 -4.21 -2.36 19.89
N GLU A 235 -4.26 -3.59 19.43
CA GLU A 235 -3.14 -4.55 19.55
C GLU A 235 -2.11 -4.39 18.42
N LEU A 236 -2.49 -3.72 17.32
CA LEU A 236 -1.68 -3.59 16.10
C LEU A 236 -0.95 -2.26 15.99
N THR A 237 -1.37 -1.24 16.75
CA THR A 237 -0.72 0.08 16.76
C THR A 237 -0.95 0.80 18.09
N SER A 238 -0.24 1.91 18.31
CA SER A 238 -0.38 2.70 19.52
C SER A 238 -1.71 3.47 19.56
N LEU A 239 -2.18 3.76 20.78
CA LEU A 239 -3.37 4.60 20.99
C LEU A 239 -3.21 6.00 20.35
N ASP A 240 -2.00 6.55 20.34
CA ASP A 240 -1.75 7.86 19.72
C ASP A 240 -1.93 7.81 18.20
N ASN A 241 -1.50 6.73 17.56
CA ASN A 241 -1.78 6.53 16.14
C ASN A 241 -3.29 6.40 15.89
N LEU A 242 -3.99 5.64 16.72
CA LEU A 242 -5.46 5.48 16.61
C LEU A 242 -6.18 6.81 16.75
N LYS A 243 -5.80 7.66 17.70
CA LYS A 243 -6.34 9.01 17.85
C LYS A 243 -6.11 9.87 16.60
N VAL A 244 -4.93 9.76 15.97
CA VAL A 244 -4.65 10.46 14.72
C VAL A 244 -5.52 9.93 13.59
N PHE A 245 -5.72 8.62 13.48
CA PHE A 245 -6.63 8.05 12.46
C PHE A 245 -8.06 8.49 12.64
N ASP A 246 -8.54 8.58 13.91
CA ASP A 246 -9.89 9.01 14.24
C ASP A 246 -10.20 10.47 13.85
N THR A 247 -9.18 11.30 13.65
CA THR A 247 -9.37 12.66 13.10
C THR A 247 -9.92 12.67 11.68
N TYR A 248 -9.82 11.55 10.96
CA TYR A 248 -10.35 11.43 9.61
C TYR A 248 -11.79 10.90 9.63
N PRO A 249 -12.79 11.69 9.18
CA PRO A 249 -14.22 11.36 9.33
C PRO A 249 -14.68 10.08 8.64
N GLY A 250 -13.88 9.58 7.69
CA GLY A 250 -14.15 8.35 6.94
C GLY A 250 -13.70 7.07 7.64
N TYR A 251 -12.95 7.17 8.75
CA TYR A 251 -12.46 6.01 9.49
C TYR A 251 -13.31 5.73 10.74
N LYS A 252 -13.53 4.47 11.01
CA LYS A 252 -14.24 3.99 12.21
C LYS A 252 -13.25 3.35 13.16
N VAL A 253 -12.44 4.16 13.83
CA VAL A 253 -11.30 3.70 14.62
C VAL A 253 -11.71 3.18 15.98
N PHE A 254 -12.68 3.84 16.62
CA PHE A 254 -13.26 3.45 17.90
C PHE A 254 -14.71 2.97 17.74
N LYS A 255 -15.18 2.22 18.76
CA LYS A 255 -16.53 1.66 18.80
C LYS A 255 -17.60 2.71 19.02
#